data_0c376281a4c4d372232165fed1d01fd7
#
_entry.id   0c376281a4c4d372232165fed1d01fd7
#
_cell.length_a   1.000
_cell.length_b   1.000
_cell.length_c   1.000
_cell.angle_alpha   90.00
_cell.angle_beta   90.00
_cell.angle_gamma   90.00
#
_symmetry.space_group_name_H-M   'P 1'
#
loop_
_entity.id
_entity.type
_entity.pdbx_description
1 polymer ?
#
loop_
_entity_poly.entity_id
_entity_poly.type
_entity_poly.pdbx_seq_one_letter_code
_entity_poly.pdbx_strand_id
1 'polypeptide(L)'
;IVVDALHFHRSRVKLEELESLPKEWFRFMHLCYAFQEIPTDLDVLVHDGREERLYPGEGAIDLKGILSKLPENIVRGIEIPHSVRTAEIGFEAHARRALEYAKKYLE
;
A
#
# COMPACT_ATOMS: atom_id res chain seq x y z
N ILE A 1 -7.81 12.38 6.52
CA ILE A 1 -6.47 12.00 6.01
C ILE A 1 -6.54 10.58 5.45
N VAL A 2 -6.01 10.39 4.26
CA VAL A 2 -5.82 9.07 3.66
C VAL A 2 -4.35 8.69 3.80
N VAL A 3 -4.10 7.50 4.33
CA VAL A 3 -2.76 6.92 4.39
C VAL A 3 -2.63 5.91 3.26
N ASP A 4 -1.69 6.14 2.35
CA ASP A 4 -1.35 5.23 1.27
C ASP A 4 -0.03 4.56 1.63
N ALA A 5 -0.02 3.22 1.69
CA ALA A 5 1.14 2.50 2.19
C ALA A 5 2.40 2.70 1.32
N LEU A 6 2.24 2.76 -0.01
CA LEU A 6 3.39 3.01 -0.89
C LEU A 6 3.94 4.42 -0.67
N HIS A 7 3.07 5.43 -0.65
CA HIS A 7 3.51 6.81 -0.46
C HIS A 7 4.10 7.04 0.92
N PHE A 8 3.54 6.41 1.95
CA PHE A 8 4.11 6.43 3.29
C PHE A 8 5.57 5.94 3.28
N HIS A 9 5.79 4.77 2.70
CA HIS A 9 7.13 4.17 2.60
C HIS A 9 8.07 5.02 1.75
N ARG A 10 7.64 5.41 0.56
CA ARG A 10 8.47 6.14 -0.41
C ARG A 10 8.80 7.55 0.03
N SER A 11 7.97 8.16 0.86
CA SER A 11 8.21 9.49 1.45
C SER A 11 8.99 9.43 2.75
N ARG A 12 9.43 8.25 3.19
CA ARG A 12 10.20 8.02 4.41
C ARG A 12 9.51 8.54 5.67
N VAL A 13 8.18 8.50 5.70
CA VAL A 13 7.40 8.87 6.88
C VAL A 13 7.63 7.83 7.98
N LYS A 14 7.73 8.30 9.22
CA LYS A 14 7.97 7.43 10.39
C LYS A 14 6.65 7.08 11.08
N LEU A 15 6.61 5.90 11.68
CA LEU A 15 5.41 5.43 12.42
C LEU A 15 5.03 6.40 13.55
N GLU A 16 6.01 7.02 14.21
CA GLU A 16 5.79 7.99 15.27
C GLU A 16 5.02 9.22 14.78
N GLU A 17 5.20 9.58 13.52
CA GLU A 17 4.47 10.71 12.94
C GLU A 17 2.97 10.40 12.82
N LEU A 18 2.61 9.17 12.46
CA LEU A 18 1.20 8.74 12.47
C LEU A 18 0.64 8.71 13.89
N GLU A 19 1.42 8.17 14.83
CA GLU A 19 1.00 8.05 16.22
C GLU A 19 0.73 9.40 16.88
N SER A 20 1.42 10.45 16.44
CA SER A 20 1.28 11.81 16.97
C SER A 20 0.00 12.51 16.55
N LEU A 21 -0.70 12.01 15.53
CA LEU A 21 -1.90 12.63 15.00
C LEU A 21 -3.18 12.07 15.62
N PRO A 22 -4.25 12.90 15.74
CA PRO A 22 -5.52 12.41 16.26
C PRO A 22 -6.08 11.25 15.42
N LYS A 23 -6.48 10.17 16.05
CA LYS A 23 -6.98 8.98 15.35
C LYS A 23 -8.26 9.23 14.55
N GLU A 24 -9.09 10.15 14.99
CA GLU A 24 -10.32 10.52 14.29
C GLU A 24 -10.10 11.19 12.94
N TRP A 25 -8.87 11.60 12.61
CA TRP A 25 -8.52 12.13 11.29
C TRP A 25 -8.37 11.03 10.23
N PHE A 26 -8.22 9.77 10.64
CA PHE A 26 -7.98 8.64 9.74
C PHE A 26 -9.24 7.80 9.59
N ARG A 27 -9.82 7.78 8.40
CA ARG A 27 -11.05 7.02 8.11
C ARG A 27 -10.87 5.99 7.01
N PHE A 28 -9.78 6.10 6.26
CA PHE A 28 -9.55 5.32 5.07
C PHE A 28 -8.06 5.20 4.80
N MET A 29 -7.62 4.04 4.33
CA MET A 29 -6.24 3.86 3.88
C MET A 29 -6.21 3.09 2.57
N HIS A 30 -5.15 3.29 1.78
CA HIS A 30 -4.83 2.49 0.61
C HIS A 30 -3.87 1.37 0.98
N LEU A 31 -4.33 0.14 0.81
CA LEU A 31 -3.55 -1.06 1.05
C LEU A 31 -2.84 -1.46 -0.24
N CYS A 32 -1.52 -1.46 -0.20
CA CYS A 32 -0.65 -1.85 -1.31
C CYS A 32 0.73 -2.19 -0.77
N TYR A 33 1.64 -2.57 -1.67
CA TYR A 33 3.00 -2.92 -1.30
C TYR A 33 3.99 -2.39 -2.33
N ALA A 34 5.26 -2.39 -1.99
CA ALA A 34 6.35 -1.97 -2.87
C ALA A 34 7.64 -2.66 -2.46
N PHE A 35 8.66 -2.62 -3.32
CA PHE A 35 9.99 -3.09 -2.96
C PHE A 35 10.58 -2.22 -1.85
N GLN A 36 11.46 -2.82 -1.04
CA GLN A 36 12.11 -2.13 0.07
C GLN A 36 12.95 -0.94 -0.39
N GLU A 37 13.66 -1.10 -1.50
CA GLU A 37 14.49 -0.05 -2.05
C GLU A 37 13.64 1.08 -2.60
N ILE A 38 13.98 2.31 -2.20
CA ILE A 38 13.28 3.51 -2.66
C ILE A 38 14.05 4.09 -3.85
N PRO A 39 13.45 4.13 -5.06
CA PRO A 39 14.08 4.73 -6.21
C PRO A 39 14.41 6.21 -5.98
N THR A 40 15.51 6.68 -6.55
CA THR A 40 15.87 8.10 -6.53
C THR A 40 15.41 8.84 -7.78
N ASP A 41 15.11 8.13 -8.86
CA ASP A 41 14.60 8.68 -10.10
C ASP A 41 13.10 8.97 -9.98
N LEU A 42 12.71 10.20 -10.26
CA LEU A 42 11.31 10.63 -10.17
C LEU A 42 10.41 9.86 -11.14
N ASP A 43 10.88 9.60 -12.35
CA ASP A 43 10.08 8.86 -13.35
C ASP A 43 9.81 7.43 -12.89
N VAL A 44 10.77 6.79 -12.24
CA VAL A 44 10.58 5.45 -11.65
C VAL A 44 9.60 5.50 -10.49
N LEU A 45 9.70 6.49 -9.61
CA LEU A 45 8.76 6.66 -8.51
C LEU A 45 7.32 6.83 -9.02
N VAL A 46 7.13 7.65 -10.03
CA VAL A 46 5.82 7.89 -10.63
C VAL A 46 5.29 6.62 -11.31
N HIS A 47 6.13 5.93 -12.06
CA HIS A 47 5.77 4.68 -12.73
C HIS A 47 5.33 3.61 -11.71
N ASP A 48 6.12 3.38 -10.67
CA ASP A 48 5.80 2.39 -9.64
C ASP A 48 4.47 2.69 -8.97
N GLY A 49 4.22 3.94 -8.62
CA GLY A 49 3.00 4.34 -7.96
C GLY A 49 1.74 4.24 -8.83
N ARG A 50 1.88 4.41 -10.13
CA ARG A 50 0.77 4.40 -11.08
C ARG A 50 0.55 3.07 -11.79
N GLU A 51 1.61 2.28 -11.98
CA GLU A 51 1.55 1.12 -12.87
C GLU A 51 2.21 -0.15 -12.34
N GLU A 52 2.88 -0.10 -11.17
CA GLU A 52 3.65 -1.25 -10.70
C GLU A 52 3.64 -1.41 -9.17
N ARG A 53 2.49 -1.23 -8.55
CA ARG A 53 2.36 -1.54 -7.13
C ARG A 53 2.27 -3.06 -6.94
N LEU A 54 2.83 -3.53 -5.83
CA LEU A 54 2.89 -4.96 -5.51
C LEU A 54 1.73 -5.40 -4.61
N TYR A 55 1.48 -6.70 -4.60
CA TYR A 55 0.57 -7.31 -3.63
C TYR A 55 1.22 -7.33 -2.24
N PRO A 56 0.43 -7.21 -1.16
CA PRO A 56 0.97 -7.38 0.19
C PRO A 56 1.73 -8.70 0.32
N GLY A 57 2.95 -8.64 0.84
CA GLY A 57 3.83 -9.79 0.98
C GLY A 57 4.85 -9.98 -0.14
N GLU A 58 4.73 -9.28 -1.25
CA GLU A 58 5.68 -9.41 -2.37
C GLU A 58 6.91 -8.50 -2.25
N GLY A 59 6.89 -7.56 -1.36
CA GLY A 59 7.98 -6.60 -1.17
C GLY A 59 8.25 -6.38 0.30
N ALA A 60 8.52 -5.13 0.67
CA ALA A 60 8.83 -4.80 2.06
C ALA A 60 8.32 -3.42 2.44
N ILE A 61 7.10 -3.37 2.93
CA ILE A 61 6.57 -2.21 3.65
C ILE A 61 6.16 -2.72 5.02
N ASP A 62 6.42 -1.95 6.08
CA ASP A 62 5.94 -2.31 7.42
C ASP A 62 4.43 -2.00 7.53
N LEU A 63 3.65 -2.75 6.77
CA LEU A 63 2.20 -2.57 6.69
C LEU A 63 1.52 -2.84 8.04
N LYS A 64 2.01 -3.83 8.78
CA LYS A 64 1.48 -4.14 10.11
C LYS A 64 1.78 -3.02 11.09
N GLY A 65 2.98 -2.43 11.01
CA GLY A 65 3.33 -1.26 11.80
C GLY A 65 2.43 -0.07 11.49
N ILE A 66 2.21 0.22 10.22
CA ILE A 66 1.30 1.29 9.80
C ILE A 66 -0.11 1.05 10.38
N LEU A 67 -0.65 -0.14 10.20
CA LEU A 67 -1.99 -0.49 10.69
C LEU A 67 -2.09 -0.38 12.21
N SER A 68 -1.02 -0.70 12.93
CA SER A 68 -1.00 -0.59 14.39
C SER A 68 -1.16 0.84 14.91
N LYS A 69 -0.85 1.84 14.09
CA LYS A 69 -0.95 3.26 14.42
C LYS A 69 -2.27 3.90 13.95
N LEU A 70 -3.06 3.17 13.19
CA LEU A 70 -4.34 3.64 12.66
C LEU A 70 -5.51 3.08 13.48
N PRO A 71 -6.73 3.66 13.34
CA PRO A 71 -7.89 3.08 14.01
C PRO A 71 -8.11 1.62 13.60
N GLU A 72 -8.49 0.79 14.56
CA GLU A 72 -8.69 -0.65 14.35
C GLU A 72 -9.73 -0.95 13.27
N ASN A 73 -10.76 -0.13 13.18
CA ASN A 73 -11.87 -0.29 12.23
C ASN A 73 -11.71 0.54 10.96
N ILE A 74 -10.49 1.02 10.65
CA ILE A 74 -10.27 1.83 9.44
C ILE A 74 -10.61 1.04 8.18
N VAL A 75 -11.26 1.70 7.23
CA VAL A 75 -11.54 1.10 5.92
C VAL A 75 -10.24 0.93 5.14
N ARG A 76 -10.00 -0.28 4.65
CA ARG A 76 -8.80 -0.64 3.90
C ARG A 76 -9.15 -0.85 2.45
N GLY A 77 -8.89 0.16 1.62
CA GLY A 77 -9.10 0.08 0.18
C GLY A 77 -7.86 -0.49 -0.50
N ILE A 78 -8.03 -1.51 -1.33
CA ILE A 78 -6.93 -2.08 -2.11
C ILE A 78 -6.64 -1.16 -3.29
N GLU A 79 -5.42 -0.65 -3.38
CA GLU A 79 -4.98 0.28 -4.43
C GLU A 79 -3.70 -0.26 -5.04
N ILE A 80 -3.83 -1.21 -5.99
CA ILE A 80 -2.70 -1.94 -6.57
C ILE A 80 -2.74 -1.88 -8.10
N PRO A 81 -2.60 -0.70 -8.72
CA PRO A 81 -2.48 -0.63 -10.17
C PRO A 81 -1.19 -1.33 -10.61
N HIS A 82 -1.31 -2.23 -11.58
CA HIS A 82 -0.18 -2.97 -12.14
C HIS A 82 -0.46 -3.28 -13.60
N SER A 83 0.12 -2.50 -14.51
CA SER A 83 -0.19 -2.58 -15.95
C SER A 83 0.21 -3.91 -16.57
N VAL A 84 1.35 -4.46 -16.19
CA VAL A 84 1.82 -5.76 -16.74
C VAL A 84 0.89 -6.89 -16.31
N ARG A 85 0.56 -6.98 -15.04
CA ARG A 85 -0.35 -8.03 -14.53
C ARG A 85 -1.74 -7.94 -15.11
N THR A 86 -2.29 -6.73 -15.19
CA THR A 86 -3.62 -6.55 -15.78
C THR A 86 -3.65 -6.92 -17.27
N ALA A 87 -2.56 -6.68 -17.99
CA ALA A 87 -2.43 -7.11 -19.38
C ALA A 87 -2.32 -8.63 -19.51
N GLU A 88 -1.63 -9.31 -18.57
CA GLU A 88 -1.42 -10.75 -18.61
C GLU A 88 -2.63 -11.56 -18.18
N ILE A 89 -3.31 -11.14 -17.09
CA ILE A 89 -4.37 -11.95 -16.46
C ILE A 89 -5.75 -11.29 -16.45
N GLY A 90 -5.84 -10.02 -16.86
CA GLY A 90 -7.08 -9.23 -16.87
C GLY A 90 -7.37 -8.59 -15.51
N PHE A 91 -8.25 -7.59 -15.52
CA PHE A 91 -8.59 -6.81 -14.32
C PHE A 91 -9.24 -7.63 -13.22
N GLU A 92 -10.16 -8.52 -13.58
CA GLU A 92 -10.88 -9.35 -12.60
C GLU A 92 -9.92 -10.27 -11.85
N ALA A 93 -9.07 -11.00 -12.56
CA ALA A 93 -8.10 -11.91 -11.94
C ALA A 93 -7.09 -11.14 -11.10
N HIS A 94 -6.65 -9.97 -11.56
CA HIS A 94 -5.75 -9.11 -10.81
C HIS A 94 -6.40 -8.64 -9.49
N ALA A 95 -7.63 -8.17 -9.54
CA ALA A 95 -8.36 -7.72 -8.35
C ALA A 95 -8.56 -8.87 -7.36
N ARG A 96 -8.91 -10.05 -7.85
CA ARG A 96 -9.09 -11.25 -7.02
C ARG A 96 -7.79 -11.64 -6.32
N ARG A 97 -6.68 -11.66 -7.03
CA ARG A 97 -5.36 -11.96 -6.45
C ARG A 97 -4.94 -10.93 -5.43
N ALA A 98 -5.14 -9.65 -5.73
CA ALA A 98 -4.82 -8.57 -4.80
C ALA A 98 -5.57 -8.75 -3.47
N LEU A 99 -6.86 -9.10 -3.54
CA LEU A 99 -7.67 -9.37 -2.36
C LEU A 99 -7.18 -10.60 -1.59
N GLU A 100 -6.85 -11.69 -2.28
CA GLU A 100 -6.34 -12.91 -1.67
C GLU A 100 -5.03 -12.67 -0.93
N TYR A 101 -4.08 -11.98 -1.55
CA TYR A 101 -2.80 -11.62 -0.92
C TYR A 101 -3.01 -10.70 0.29
N ALA A 102 -3.90 -9.73 0.17
CA ALA A 102 -4.19 -8.81 1.28
C ALA A 102 -4.77 -9.57 2.47
N LYS A 103 -5.74 -10.44 2.25
CA LYS A 103 -6.35 -11.26 3.31
C LYS A 103 -5.32 -12.17 3.97
N LYS A 104 -4.52 -12.85 3.18
CA LYS A 104 -3.48 -13.75 3.68
C LYS A 104 -2.44 -13.00 4.52
N TYR A 105 -2.01 -11.83 4.07
CA TYR A 105 -1.04 -11.02 4.78
C TYR A 105 -1.57 -10.51 6.13
N LEU A 106 -2.86 -10.16 6.19
CA LEU A 106 -3.48 -9.59 7.37
C LEU A 106 -3.99 -10.61 8.39
N GLU A 107 -3.96 -11.87 8.04
CA GLU A 107 -4.31 -12.96 8.96
C GLU A 107 -3.32 -13.15 10.11
#